data_8287783e9c4c0f1710dbbaa9e6c20760
#
_entry.id   8287783e9c4c0f1710dbbaa9e6c20760
#
_cell.length_a   1.000
_cell.length_b   1.000
_cell.length_c   1.000
_cell.angle_alpha   90.00
_cell.angle_beta   90.00
_cell.angle_gamma   90.00
#
_symmetry.space_group_name_H-M   'P 1'
#
loop_
_entity.id
_entity.type
_entity.pdbx_description
1 polymer ?
#
loop_
_entity_poly.entity_id
_entity_poly.type
_entity_poly.pdbx_seq_one_letter_code
_entity_poly.pdbx_strand_id
1 'polypeptide(L)'
;VMEVMQRAGLAEKLARLLEADRQFSEANEIYNSLIEQDPDNPDIWIRMVEGQIRAGKGQKALDYALNGPATYGYKLTAATLFLDARMYPEAEALLDGLKSDPNAPDEVHFYLAAIAYEYHKDVQETLNFLESIPPENRFYDRALRLRIQLLHDQQRYEDAMQLILQGQSQFPTERDFRLMEIHLYLLQDRYKEALTAATAAQQIWPSDDEIAYVYGSVLDSLGRKREALAVMESIVARNPEDYQALNYVGYSLAEQGKDLERAVLLLEAALKQAPDHAYI
;
A
#
# COMPACT_ATOMS: atom_id res chain seq x y z
N VAL A 1 3.97 -8.54 45.12
CA VAL A 1 3.95 -8.60 43.62
C VAL A 1 2.59 -8.05 43.11
N MET A 2 1.42 -8.59 43.51
CA MET A 2 0.09 -8.16 43.03
C MET A 2 -0.18 -6.69 43.30
N GLU A 3 0.15 -6.18 44.49
CA GLU A 3 -0.08 -4.78 44.90
C GLU A 3 0.84 -3.81 44.08
N VAL A 4 2.06 -4.20 43.82
CA VAL A 4 3.01 -3.40 42.98
C VAL A 4 2.53 -3.35 41.54
N MET A 5 2.07 -4.45 40.95
CA MET A 5 1.50 -4.49 39.61
C MET A 5 0.21 -3.66 39.50
N GLN A 6 -0.65 -3.66 40.53
CA GLN A 6 -1.84 -2.80 40.56
C GLN A 6 -1.49 -1.31 40.62
N ARG A 7 -0.46 -0.94 41.40
CA ARG A 7 0.02 0.45 41.50
C ARG A 7 0.62 0.91 40.19
N ALA A 8 1.45 0.06 39.53
CA ALA A 8 2.02 0.38 38.22
C ALA A 8 0.93 0.56 37.15
N GLY A 9 -0.08 -0.29 37.09
CA GLY A 9 -1.20 -0.15 36.17
C GLY A 9 -2.07 1.10 36.40
N LEU A 10 -2.21 1.55 37.65
CA LEU A 10 -2.91 2.82 37.99
C LEU A 10 -2.04 4.03 37.59
N ALA A 11 -0.72 3.97 37.82
CA ALA A 11 0.21 5.01 37.40
C ALA A 11 0.22 5.19 35.87
N GLU A 12 0.26 4.09 35.13
CA GLU A 12 0.17 4.12 33.67
C GLU A 12 -1.15 4.74 33.16
N LYS A 13 -2.28 4.39 33.77
CA LYS A 13 -3.58 5.01 33.44
C LYS A 13 -3.58 6.50 33.72
N LEU A 14 -3.00 6.93 34.85
CA LEU A 14 -2.88 8.35 35.17
C LEU A 14 -2.01 9.08 34.14
N ALA A 15 -0.87 8.51 33.76
CA ALA A 15 0.01 9.10 32.75
C ALA A 15 -0.72 9.27 31.42
N ARG A 16 -1.51 8.28 30.98
CA ARG A 16 -2.32 8.38 29.76
C ARG A 16 -3.40 9.48 29.85
N LEU A 17 -4.02 9.68 31.00
CA LEU A 17 -4.98 10.76 31.20
C LEU A 17 -4.32 12.14 31.14
N LEU A 18 -3.12 12.27 31.73
CA LEU A 18 -2.31 13.49 31.65
C LEU A 18 -1.88 13.80 30.20
N GLU A 19 -1.49 12.79 29.43
CA GLU A 19 -1.22 12.95 27.97
C GLU A 19 -2.45 13.44 27.19
N ALA A 20 -3.63 12.87 27.49
CA ALA A 20 -4.89 13.30 26.87
C ALA A 20 -5.22 14.76 27.20
N ASP A 21 -4.85 15.22 28.39
CA ASP A 21 -4.97 16.62 28.84
C ASP A 21 -3.78 17.51 28.44
N ARG A 22 -2.86 16.99 27.60
CA ARG A 22 -1.63 17.67 27.16
C ARG A 22 -0.64 18.03 28.27
N GLN A 23 -0.75 17.42 29.43
CA GLN A 23 0.19 17.56 30.55
C GLN A 23 1.38 16.60 30.39
N PHE A 24 2.13 16.75 29.30
CA PHE A 24 3.19 15.82 28.92
C PHE A 24 4.34 15.75 29.94
N SER A 25 4.64 16.83 30.66
CA SER A 25 5.71 16.83 31.66
C SER A 25 5.39 15.91 32.82
N GLU A 26 4.18 15.99 33.35
CA GLU A 26 3.73 15.18 34.50
C GLU A 26 3.54 13.72 34.09
N ALA A 27 3.02 13.44 32.87
CA ALA A 27 2.99 12.11 32.32
C ALA A 27 4.38 11.48 32.21
N ASN A 28 5.36 12.24 31.74
CA ASN A 28 6.76 11.77 31.60
C ASN A 28 7.41 11.44 32.96
N GLU A 29 7.12 12.21 34.02
CA GLU A 29 7.63 11.88 35.37
C GLU A 29 7.12 10.52 35.84
N ILE A 30 5.86 10.22 35.59
CA ILE A 30 5.26 8.92 35.92
C ILE A 30 5.90 7.81 35.10
N TYR A 31 6.02 7.99 33.78
CA TYR A 31 6.67 6.97 32.94
C TYR A 31 8.14 6.74 33.30
N ASN A 32 8.90 7.79 33.62
CA ASN A 32 10.27 7.63 34.10
C ASN A 32 10.33 6.75 35.38
N SER A 33 9.43 7.03 36.33
CA SER A 33 9.34 6.20 37.55
C SER A 33 8.95 4.75 37.28
N LEU A 34 8.13 4.51 36.25
CA LEU A 34 7.76 3.15 35.81
C LEU A 34 8.93 2.45 35.11
N ILE A 35 9.71 3.15 34.31
CA ILE A 35 10.94 2.64 33.67
C ILE A 35 11.99 2.27 34.73
N GLU A 36 12.15 3.08 35.80
CA GLU A 36 13.06 2.72 36.90
C GLU A 36 12.65 1.44 37.59
N GLN A 37 11.37 1.12 37.67
CA GLN A 37 10.85 -0.10 38.28
C GLN A 37 10.92 -1.32 37.35
N ASP A 38 10.74 -1.14 36.05
CA ASP A 38 10.75 -2.18 35.02
C ASP A 38 11.42 -1.66 33.74
N PRO A 39 12.78 -1.58 33.71
CA PRO A 39 13.53 -0.99 32.60
C PRO A 39 13.45 -1.78 31.31
N ASP A 40 13.07 -3.05 31.34
CA ASP A 40 12.97 -3.92 30.19
C ASP A 40 11.56 -3.95 29.57
N ASN A 41 10.62 -3.17 30.10
CA ASN A 41 9.24 -3.14 29.64
C ASN A 41 9.10 -2.27 28.37
N PRO A 42 8.96 -2.87 27.19
CA PRO A 42 8.92 -2.11 25.93
C PRO A 42 7.72 -1.17 25.84
N ASP A 43 6.59 -1.53 26.45
CA ASP A 43 5.35 -0.74 26.34
C ASP A 43 5.50 0.64 26.99
N ILE A 44 6.19 0.72 28.12
CA ILE A 44 6.40 1.99 28.82
C ILE A 44 7.33 2.89 28.00
N TRP A 45 8.40 2.32 27.45
CA TRP A 45 9.33 3.04 26.59
C TRP A 45 8.65 3.55 25.32
N ILE A 46 7.79 2.73 24.69
CA ILE A 46 7.00 3.14 23.52
C ILE A 46 6.08 4.32 23.86
N ARG A 47 5.46 4.32 25.03
CA ARG A 47 4.65 5.47 25.49
C ARG A 47 5.48 6.74 25.65
N MET A 48 6.70 6.63 26.19
CA MET A 48 7.60 7.79 26.26
C MET A 48 7.97 8.33 24.90
N VAL A 49 8.32 7.47 23.93
CA VAL A 49 8.60 7.86 22.56
C VAL A 49 7.39 8.57 21.95
N GLU A 50 6.21 7.95 22.02
CA GLU A 50 4.96 8.49 21.49
C GLU A 50 4.60 9.85 22.11
N GLY A 51 4.72 9.99 23.45
CA GLY A 51 4.48 11.23 24.14
C GLY A 51 5.42 12.37 23.72
N GLN A 52 6.72 12.07 23.52
CA GLN A 52 7.67 13.07 23.03
C GLN A 52 7.41 13.46 21.57
N ILE A 53 7.01 12.51 20.71
CA ILE A 53 6.60 12.78 19.33
C ILE A 53 5.38 13.73 19.32
N ARG A 54 4.34 13.43 20.10
CA ARG A 54 3.14 14.29 20.24
C ARG A 54 3.45 15.67 20.80
N ALA A 55 4.46 15.79 21.68
CA ALA A 55 4.93 17.06 22.21
C ALA A 55 5.83 17.83 21.22
N GLY A 56 6.10 17.32 20.02
CA GLY A 56 6.99 17.91 19.01
C GLY A 56 8.48 17.88 19.39
N LYS A 57 8.89 16.98 20.29
CA LYS A 57 10.26 16.87 20.82
C LYS A 57 10.99 15.67 20.19
N GLY A 58 11.18 15.69 18.86
CA GLY A 58 11.75 14.57 18.09
C GLY A 58 13.07 14.04 18.65
N GLN A 59 14.04 14.91 18.94
CA GLN A 59 15.32 14.48 19.49
C GLN A 59 15.18 13.72 20.82
N LYS A 60 14.30 14.18 21.72
CA LYS A 60 14.03 13.45 22.97
C LYS A 60 13.34 12.12 22.74
N ALA A 61 12.43 12.06 21.77
CA ALA A 61 11.81 10.80 21.38
C ALA A 61 12.85 9.81 20.87
N LEU A 62 13.81 10.26 20.05
CA LEU A 62 14.91 9.45 19.56
C LEU A 62 15.82 8.96 20.69
N ASP A 63 16.15 9.84 21.66
CA ASP A 63 16.94 9.46 22.83
C ASP A 63 16.26 8.31 23.59
N TYR A 64 14.95 8.36 23.82
CA TYR A 64 14.21 7.26 24.43
C TYR A 64 14.17 6.00 23.53
N ALA A 65 14.00 6.16 22.23
CA ALA A 65 13.99 5.04 21.29
C ALA A 65 15.33 4.29 21.24
N LEU A 66 16.45 5.02 21.36
CA LEU A 66 17.80 4.44 21.35
C LEU A 66 18.18 3.78 22.68
N ASN A 67 17.74 4.35 23.81
CA ASN A 67 18.10 3.87 25.15
C ASN A 67 17.12 2.84 25.74
N GLY A 68 16.01 2.57 25.08
CA GLY A 68 15.04 1.56 25.50
C GLY A 68 15.51 0.12 25.24
N PRO A 69 14.64 -0.87 25.44
CA PRO A 69 14.96 -2.29 25.30
C PRO A 69 15.64 -2.64 23.98
N ALA A 70 16.69 -3.47 24.03
CA ALA A 70 17.48 -3.84 22.85
C ALA A 70 16.77 -4.87 21.94
N THR A 71 15.45 -4.97 21.98
CA THR A 71 14.69 -5.92 21.16
C THR A 71 14.35 -5.32 19.81
N TYR A 72 14.41 -6.12 18.74
CA TYR A 72 14.00 -5.68 17.40
C TYR A 72 12.55 -5.20 17.36
N GLY A 73 11.64 -5.91 18.05
CA GLY A 73 10.22 -5.52 18.11
C GLY A 73 10.02 -4.11 18.65
N TYR A 74 10.72 -3.75 19.74
CA TYR A 74 10.68 -2.40 20.29
C TYR A 74 11.21 -1.36 19.29
N LYS A 75 12.41 -1.61 18.74
CA LYS A 75 13.03 -0.67 17.79
C LYS A 75 12.19 -0.45 16.52
N LEU A 76 11.60 -1.52 15.98
CA LEU A 76 10.72 -1.43 14.82
C LEU A 76 9.43 -0.68 15.17
N THR A 77 8.84 -0.93 16.34
CA THR A 77 7.66 -0.19 16.79
C THR A 77 7.97 1.31 16.94
N ALA A 78 9.11 1.64 17.56
CA ALA A 78 9.53 3.03 17.68
C ALA A 78 9.78 3.68 16.31
N ALA A 79 10.41 2.97 15.38
CA ALA A 79 10.64 3.46 14.02
C ALA A 79 9.31 3.74 13.27
N THR A 80 8.29 2.89 13.42
CA THR A 80 6.98 3.15 12.82
C THR A 80 6.32 4.40 13.38
N LEU A 81 6.45 4.69 14.66
CA LEU A 81 5.93 5.94 15.26
C LEU A 81 6.57 7.18 14.64
N PHE A 82 7.88 7.15 14.40
CA PHE A 82 8.58 8.25 13.71
C PHE A 82 8.12 8.38 12.25
N LEU A 83 7.98 7.26 11.53
CA LEU A 83 7.51 7.26 10.14
C LEU A 83 6.09 7.83 10.02
N ASP A 84 5.17 7.42 10.90
CA ASP A 84 3.79 7.91 10.94
C ASP A 84 3.73 9.42 11.24
N ALA A 85 4.67 9.90 12.06
CA ALA A 85 4.83 11.32 12.35
C ALA A 85 5.63 12.09 11.27
N ARG A 86 6.10 11.43 10.21
CA ARG A 86 7.00 11.97 9.17
C ARG A 86 8.33 12.51 9.70
N MET A 87 8.78 11.97 10.81
CA MET A 87 10.08 12.27 11.42
C MET A 87 11.14 11.31 10.83
N TYR A 88 11.40 11.46 9.54
CA TYR A 88 12.26 10.54 8.79
C TYR A 88 13.72 10.48 9.29
N PRO A 89 14.38 11.61 9.65
CA PRO A 89 15.75 11.56 10.18
C PRO A 89 15.86 10.73 11.47
N GLU A 90 14.87 10.84 12.37
CA GLU A 90 14.85 10.10 13.62
C GLU A 90 14.58 8.61 13.38
N ALA A 91 13.65 8.29 12.46
CA ALA A 91 13.39 6.92 12.04
C ALA A 91 14.64 6.28 11.43
N GLU A 92 15.32 6.99 10.53
CA GLU A 92 16.55 6.54 9.89
C GLU A 92 17.67 6.30 10.90
N ALA A 93 17.94 7.25 11.79
CA ALA A 93 18.96 7.09 12.84
C ALA A 93 18.72 5.86 13.72
N LEU A 94 17.47 5.51 14.00
CA LEU A 94 17.12 4.31 14.76
C LEU A 94 17.32 3.02 13.95
N LEU A 95 16.99 3.04 12.65
CA LEU A 95 17.06 1.88 11.75
C LEU A 95 18.48 1.61 11.24
N ASP A 96 19.33 2.63 11.12
CA ASP A 96 20.72 2.48 10.68
C ASP A 96 21.51 1.50 11.54
N GLY A 97 21.26 1.48 12.84
CA GLY A 97 21.84 0.50 13.75
C GLY A 97 21.41 -0.94 13.49
N LEU A 98 20.31 -1.15 12.73
CA LEU A 98 19.78 -2.47 12.39
C LEU A 98 20.11 -2.89 10.95
N LYS A 99 20.41 -1.95 10.07
CA LYS A 99 20.64 -2.17 8.63
C LYS A 99 21.73 -3.21 8.34
N SER A 100 22.78 -3.25 9.16
CA SER A 100 23.93 -4.13 8.98
C SER A 100 23.94 -5.33 9.95
N ASP A 101 22.91 -5.47 10.76
CA ASP A 101 22.78 -6.61 11.69
C ASP A 101 22.17 -7.81 10.95
N PRO A 102 22.93 -8.91 10.77
CA PRO A 102 22.44 -10.09 10.03
C PRO A 102 21.28 -10.82 10.75
N ASN A 103 21.00 -10.48 12.00
CA ASN A 103 19.88 -11.05 12.76
C ASN A 103 18.68 -10.10 12.81
N ALA A 104 18.80 -8.89 12.26
CA ALA A 104 17.68 -7.96 12.22
C ALA A 104 16.56 -8.51 11.31
N PRO A 105 15.30 -8.28 11.67
CA PRO A 105 14.19 -8.64 10.79
C PRO A 105 14.26 -7.91 9.45
N ASP A 106 13.90 -8.61 8.36
CA ASP A 106 13.90 -8.04 7.01
C ASP A 106 12.96 -6.84 6.85
N GLU A 107 12.02 -6.66 7.77
CA GLU A 107 11.14 -5.48 7.87
C GLU A 107 11.91 -4.17 7.95
N VAL A 108 13.14 -4.18 8.47
CA VAL A 108 14.04 -3.02 8.49
C VAL A 108 14.21 -2.45 7.08
N HIS A 109 14.40 -3.33 6.08
CA HIS A 109 14.57 -2.91 4.68
C HIS A 109 13.31 -2.27 4.12
N PHE A 110 12.12 -2.73 4.52
CA PHE A 110 10.85 -2.12 4.08
C PHE A 110 10.70 -0.69 4.62
N TYR A 111 11.07 -0.46 5.88
CA TYR A 111 11.01 0.89 6.47
C TYR A 111 12.09 1.82 5.91
N LEU A 112 13.29 1.31 5.66
CA LEU A 112 14.35 2.08 4.97
C LEU A 112 13.97 2.42 3.53
N ALA A 113 13.30 1.50 2.83
CA ALA A 113 12.74 1.79 1.50
C ALA A 113 11.71 2.93 1.54
N ALA A 114 10.85 2.97 2.58
CA ALA A 114 9.89 4.06 2.74
C ALA A 114 10.60 5.41 2.98
N ILE A 115 11.68 5.43 3.75
CA ILE A 115 12.48 6.65 3.97
C ILE A 115 13.18 7.09 2.68
N ALA A 116 13.81 6.16 1.96
CA ALA A 116 14.46 6.44 0.69
C ALA A 116 13.48 7.02 -0.33
N TYR A 117 12.25 6.49 -0.39
CA TYR A 117 11.21 6.98 -1.30
C TYR A 117 10.62 8.31 -0.87
N GLU A 118 10.20 8.43 0.40
CA GLU A 118 9.43 9.59 0.87
C GLU A 118 10.31 10.79 1.24
N TYR A 119 11.50 10.56 1.76
CA TYR A 119 12.38 11.60 2.29
C TYR A 119 13.56 11.88 1.37
N HIS A 120 14.38 10.88 1.01
CA HIS A 120 15.53 11.07 0.12
C HIS A 120 15.11 11.28 -1.33
N LYS A 121 13.92 10.84 -1.73
CA LYS A 121 13.45 10.81 -3.13
C LYS A 121 14.39 10.02 -4.05
N ASP A 122 15.09 9.03 -3.50
CA ASP A 122 16.01 8.17 -4.21
C ASP A 122 15.33 6.85 -4.59
N VAL A 123 14.89 6.77 -5.84
CA VAL A 123 14.20 5.60 -6.36
C VAL A 123 15.13 4.38 -6.45
N GLN A 124 16.43 4.60 -6.77
CA GLN A 124 17.36 3.47 -6.86
C GLN A 124 17.67 2.87 -5.48
N GLU A 125 17.87 3.70 -4.48
CA GLU A 125 18.03 3.25 -3.10
C GLU A 125 16.77 2.53 -2.61
N THR A 126 15.58 3.06 -2.92
CA THR A 126 14.29 2.40 -2.63
C THR A 126 14.23 1.00 -3.23
N LEU A 127 14.55 0.86 -4.52
CA LEU A 127 14.56 -0.44 -5.20
C LEU A 127 15.54 -1.43 -4.56
N ASN A 128 16.73 -0.96 -4.17
CA ASN A 128 17.73 -1.80 -3.53
C ASN A 128 17.25 -2.34 -2.17
N PHE A 129 16.62 -1.51 -1.34
CA PHE A 129 16.05 -1.97 -0.08
C PHE A 129 14.89 -2.95 -0.27
N LEU A 130 13.97 -2.67 -1.21
CA LEU A 130 12.86 -3.55 -1.50
C LEU A 130 13.32 -4.91 -2.06
N GLU A 131 14.41 -4.93 -2.81
CA GLU A 131 15.01 -6.17 -3.35
C GLU A 131 15.57 -7.08 -2.27
N SER A 132 16.05 -6.51 -1.16
CA SER A 132 16.58 -7.24 -0.02
C SER A 132 15.52 -7.97 0.79
N ILE A 133 14.23 -7.78 0.52
CA ILE A 133 13.13 -8.43 1.23
C ILE A 133 12.87 -9.80 0.61
N PRO A 134 13.05 -10.91 1.36
CA PRO A 134 12.90 -12.25 0.81
C PRO A 134 11.41 -12.66 0.66
N PRO A 135 11.13 -13.66 -0.18
CA PRO A 135 9.76 -14.10 -0.49
C PRO A 135 8.94 -14.57 0.72
N GLU A 136 9.60 -15.04 1.76
CA GLU A 136 8.96 -15.54 2.99
C GLU A 136 8.50 -14.41 3.92
N ASN A 137 8.97 -13.19 3.67
CA ASN A 137 8.61 -12.04 4.50
C ASN A 137 7.20 -11.56 4.20
N ARG A 138 6.46 -11.20 5.25
CA ARG A 138 5.08 -10.68 5.15
C ARG A 138 4.93 -9.40 4.31
N PHE A 139 6.00 -8.64 4.11
CA PHE A 139 6.01 -7.43 3.27
C PHE A 139 6.38 -7.71 1.81
N TYR A 140 6.74 -8.95 1.47
CA TYR A 140 7.24 -9.27 0.14
C TYR A 140 6.26 -8.93 -0.99
N ASP A 141 4.98 -9.28 -0.86
CA ASP A 141 3.96 -8.92 -1.86
C ASP A 141 3.90 -7.40 -2.08
N ARG A 142 3.89 -6.63 -1.00
CA ARG A 142 3.88 -5.17 -1.07
C ARG A 142 5.18 -4.61 -1.68
N ALA A 143 6.32 -5.17 -1.30
CA ALA A 143 7.62 -4.78 -1.84
C ALA A 143 7.69 -5.06 -3.35
N LEU A 144 7.23 -6.22 -3.79
CA LEU A 144 7.18 -6.61 -5.20
C LEU A 144 6.30 -5.65 -6.02
N ARG A 145 5.10 -5.35 -5.54
CA ARG A 145 4.17 -4.41 -6.19
C ARG A 145 4.76 -3.00 -6.29
N LEU A 146 5.39 -2.51 -5.22
CA LEU A 146 6.03 -1.20 -5.24
C LEU A 146 7.23 -1.16 -6.19
N ARG A 147 8.06 -2.23 -6.25
CA ARG A 147 9.15 -2.34 -7.25
C ARG A 147 8.62 -2.29 -8.67
N ILE A 148 7.55 -3.03 -8.97
CA ILE A 148 6.90 -3.01 -10.28
C ILE A 148 6.44 -1.59 -10.63
N GLN A 149 5.77 -0.91 -9.70
CA GLN A 149 5.30 0.46 -9.90
C GLN A 149 6.46 1.43 -10.16
N LEU A 150 7.52 1.39 -9.36
CA LEU A 150 8.68 2.26 -9.53
C LEU A 150 9.41 2.02 -10.86
N LEU A 151 9.56 0.76 -11.28
CA LEU A 151 10.14 0.42 -12.57
C LEU A 151 9.27 0.87 -13.74
N HIS A 152 7.96 0.73 -13.61
CA HIS A 152 6.98 1.25 -14.57
C HIS A 152 7.13 2.78 -14.73
N ASP A 153 7.17 3.53 -13.63
CA ASP A 153 7.29 4.99 -13.64
C ASP A 153 8.64 5.45 -14.23
N GLN A 154 9.68 4.64 -14.11
CA GLN A 154 10.98 4.83 -14.78
C GLN A 154 11.01 4.35 -16.24
N GLN A 155 9.90 3.85 -16.78
CA GLN A 155 9.83 3.25 -18.13
C GLN A 155 10.76 2.02 -18.32
N ARG A 156 11.14 1.36 -17.23
CA ARG A 156 11.92 0.12 -17.22
C ARG A 156 11.00 -1.08 -17.37
N TYR A 157 10.33 -1.15 -18.51
CA TYR A 157 9.21 -2.07 -18.74
C TYR A 157 9.62 -3.54 -18.75
N GLU A 158 10.83 -3.87 -19.24
CA GLU A 158 11.35 -5.23 -19.24
C GLU A 158 11.61 -5.73 -17.82
N ASP A 159 12.19 -4.89 -16.97
CA ASP A 159 12.44 -5.22 -15.56
C ASP A 159 11.12 -5.37 -14.81
N ALA A 160 10.17 -4.45 -15.04
CA ALA A 160 8.83 -4.55 -14.47
C ALA A 160 8.12 -5.85 -14.88
N MET A 161 8.21 -6.25 -16.16
CA MET A 161 7.61 -7.47 -16.65
C MET A 161 8.21 -8.72 -15.98
N GLN A 162 9.50 -8.77 -15.76
CA GLN A 162 10.13 -9.88 -15.04
C GLN A 162 9.56 -10.04 -13.64
N LEU A 163 9.40 -8.92 -12.90
CA LEU A 163 8.80 -8.94 -11.56
C LEU A 163 7.32 -9.31 -11.58
N ILE A 164 6.57 -8.87 -12.60
CA ILE A 164 5.16 -9.25 -12.77
C ILE A 164 5.05 -10.77 -12.96
N LEU A 165 5.86 -11.37 -13.84
CA LEU A 165 5.87 -12.81 -14.06
C LEU A 165 6.29 -13.59 -12.80
N GLN A 166 7.23 -13.06 -12.03
CA GLN A 166 7.61 -13.60 -10.73
C GLN A 166 6.42 -13.57 -9.76
N GLY A 167 5.71 -12.45 -9.68
CA GLY A 167 4.49 -12.31 -8.85
C GLY A 167 3.40 -13.30 -9.24
N GLN A 168 3.15 -13.50 -10.53
CA GLN A 168 2.18 -14.51 -11.02
C GLN A 168 2.56 -15.94 -10.63
N SER A 169 3.86 -16.24 -10.58
CA SER A 169 4.34 -17.56 -10.19
C SER A 169 4.21 -17.80 -8.67
N GLN A 170 4.48 -16.77 -7.87
CA GLN A 170 4.47 -16.87 -6.41
C GLN A 170 3.06 -16.70 -5.82
N PHE A 171 2.22 -15.90 -6.47
CA PHE A 171 0.86 -15.58 -6.04
C PHE A 171 -0.16 -15.93 -7.14
N PRO A 172 -0.33 -17.21 -7.52
CA PRO A 172 -1.13 -17.61 -8.68
C PRO A 172 -2.62 -17.31 -8.55
N THR A 173 -3.10 -17.07 -7.34
CA THR A 173 -4.50 -16.68 -7.05
C THR A 173 -4.73 -15.17 -7.08
N GLU A 174 -3.65 -14.38 -7.11
CA GLU A 174 -3.70 -12.92 -7.13
C GLU A 174 -3.84 -12.42 -8.57
N ARG A 175 -5.03 -11.94 -8.91
CA ARG A 175 -5.35 -11.44 -10.27
C ARG A 175 -4.58 -10.17 -10.66
N ASP A 176 -4.16 -9.38 -9.67
CA ASP A 176 -3.54 -8.08 -9.89
C ASP A 176 -2.27 -8.17 -10.75
N PHE A 177 -1.45 -9.22 -10.57
CA PHE A 177 -0.26 -9.41 -11.41
C PHE A 177 -0.63 -9.70 -12.88
N ARG A 178 -1.80 -10.33 -13.14
CA ARG A 178 -2.29 -10.49 -14.51
C ARG A 178 -2.79 -9.17 -15.10
N LEU A 179 -3.49 -8.37 -14.31
CA LEU A 179 -3.89 -7.03 -14.72
C LEU A 179 -2.69 -6.14 -15.01
N MET A 180 -1.64 -6.19 -14.17
CA MET A 180 -0.39 -5.46 -14.39
C MET A 180 0.29 -5.88 -15.72
N GLU A 181 0.33 -7.18 -16.04
CA GLU A 181 0.85 -7.69 -17.31
C GLU A 181 0.09 -7.10 -18.50
N ILE A 182 -1.24 -7.18 -18.47
CA ILE A 182 -2.08 -6.69 -19.55
C ILE A 182 -1.90 -5.19 -19.73
N HIS A 183 -1.92 -4.42 -18.63
CA HIS A 183 -1.75 -2.97 -18.67
C HIS A 183 -0.36 -2.58 -19.21
N LEU A 184 0.69 -3.33 -18.84
CA LEU A 184 2.04 -3.07 -19.33
C LEU A 184 2.16 -3.32 -20.85
N TYR A 185 1.48 -4.35 -21.38
CA TYR A 185 1.40 -4.56 -22.83
C TYR A 185 0.58 -3.48 -23.53
N LEU A 186 -0.56 -3.05 -22.95
CA LEU A 186 -1.36 -1.95 -23.52
C LEU A 186 -0.57 -0.65 -23.60
N LEU A 187 0.20 -0.32 -22.57
CA LEU A 187 1.04 0.87 -22.52
C LEU A 187 2.12 0.89 -23.63
N GLN A 188 2.57 -0.28 -24.04
CA GLN A 188 3.57 -0.46 -25.09
C GLN A 188 2.94 -0.68 -26.49
N ASP A 189 1.65 -0.49 -26.67
CA ASP A 189 0.89 -0.77 -27.89
C ASP A 189 1.00 -2.24 -28.39
N ARG A 190 1.36 -3.15 -27.46
CA ARG A 190 1.54 -4.59 -27.72
C ARG A 190 0.18 -5.31 -27.57
N TYR A 191 -0.79 -4.89 -28.36
CA TYR A 191 -2.20 -5.32 -28.22
C TYR A 191 -2.42 -6.82 -28.42
N LYS A 192 -1.58 -7.50 -29.22
CA LYS A 192 -1.69 -8.97 -29.43
C LYS A 192 -1.29 -9.75 -28.19
N GLU A 193 -0.20 -9.33 -27.55
CA GLU A 193 0.26 -9.91 -26.29
C GLU A 193 -0.72 -9.59 -25.16
N ALA A 194 -1.22 -8.36 -25.10
CA ALA A 194 -2.28 -7.96 -24.17
C ALA A 194 -3.53 -8.85 -24.33
N LEU A 195 -3.95 -9.16 -25.56
CA LEU A 195 -5.09 -10.05 -25.82
C LEU A 195 -4.84 -11.47 -25.32
N THR A 196 -3.63 -11.98 -25.54
CA THR A 196 -3.25 -13.32 -25.08
C THR A 196 -3.33 -13.41 -23.55
N ALA A 197 -2.72 -12.42 -22.85
CA ALA A 197 -2.73 -12.34 -21.38
C ALA A 197 -4.17 -12.14 -20.84
N ALA A 198 -4.95 -11.26 -21.44
CA ALA A 198 -6.34 -11.01 -21.04
C ALA A 198 -7.25 -12.21 -21.26
N THR A 199 -7.07 -12.94 -22.36
CA THR A 199 -7.80 -14.19 -22.61
C THR A 199 -7.48 -15.24 -21.55
N ALA A 200 -6.21 -15.39 -21.18
CA ALA A 200 -5.81 -16.32 -20.13
C ALA A 200 -6.39 -15.90 -18.75
N ALA A 201 -6.37 -14.61 -18.43
CA ALA A 201 -6.97 -14.08 -17.21
C ALA A 201 -8.50 -14.36 -17.16
N GLN A 202 -9.22 -14.12 -18.26
CA GLN A 202 -10.65 -14.38 -18.36
C GLN A 202 -11.00 -15.87 -18.16
N GLN A 203 -10.13 -16.79 -18.58
CA GLN A 203 -10.33 -18.21 -18.35
C GLN A 203 -10.19 -18.62 -16.88
N ILE A 204 -9.31 -17.94 -16.15
CA ILE A 204 -9.06 -18.19 -14.72
C ILE A 204 -10.16 -17.54 -13.86
N TRP A 205 -10.57 -16.32 -14.20
CA TRP A 205 -11.57 -15.52 -13.47
C TRP A 205 -12.75 -15.12 -14.36
N PRO A 206 -13.60 -16.06 -14.80
CA PRO A 206 -14.63 -15.80 -15.81
C PRO A 206 -15.75 -14.87 -15.33
N SER A 207 -15.93 -14.71 -14.03
CA SER A 207 -16.97 -13.88 -13.43
C SER A 207 -16.42 -12.56 -12.82
N ASP A 208 -15.14 -12.25 -13.04
CA ASP A 208 -14.52 -11.03 -12.56
C ASP A 208 -14.78 -9.89 -13.54
N ASP A 209 -15.50 -8.87 -13.09
CA ASP A 209 -15.90 -7.75 -13.95
C ASP A 209 -14.72 -6.86 -14.35
N GLU A 210 -13.71 -6.70 -13.49
CA GLU A 210 -12.51 -5.93 -13.82
C GLU A 210 -11.66 -6.63 -14.90
N ILE A 211 -11.47 -7.94 -14.79
CA ILE A 211 -10.81 -8.74 -15.83
C ILE A 211 -11.60 -8.66 -17.15
N ALA A 212 -12.94 -8.78 -17.08
CA ALA A 212 -13.80 -8.67 -18.26
C ALA A 212 -13.69 -7.28 -18.89
N TYR A 213 -13.70 -6.22 -18.08
CA TYR A 213 -13.55 -4.86 -18.56
C TYR A 213 -12.21 -4.65 -19.29
N VAL A 214 -11.10 -5.08 -18.67
CA VAL A 214 -9.76 -4.98 -19.29
C VAL A 214 -9.69 -5.80 -20.58
N TYR A 215 -10.27 -7.00 -20.61
CA TYR A 215 -10.37 -7.81 -21.83
C TYR A 215 -11.14 -7.08 -22.94
N GLY A 216 -12.28 -6.48 -22.60
CA GLY A 216 -13.06 -5.66 -23.54
C GLY A 216 -12.28 -4.44 -24.06
N SER A 217 -11.52 -3.77 -23.19
CA SER A 217 -10.66 -2.64 -23.54
C SER A 217 -9.53 -3.04 -24.51
N VAL A 218 -8.94 -4.23 -24.31
CA VAL A 218 -7.94 -4.79 -25.24
C VAL A 218 -8.57 -5.07 -26.62
N LEU A 219 -9.77 -5.62 -26.65
CA LEU A 219 -10.50 -5.85 -27.91
C LEU A 219 -10.79 -4.52 -28.65
N ASP A 220 -11.16 -3.48 -27.91
CA ASP A 220 -11.40 -2.15 -28.49
C ASP A 220 -10.11 -1.57 -29.10
N SER A 221 -8.97 -1.66 -28.38
CA SER A 221 -7.65 -1.24 -28.86
C SER A 221 -7.23 -1.97 -30.14
N LEU A 222 -7.69 -3.19 -30.33
CA LEU A 222 -7.51 -3.97 -31.58
C LEU A 222 -8.52 -3.63 -32.68
N GLY A 223 -9.42 -2.67 -32.47
CA GLY A 223 -10.50 -2.32 -33.38
C GLY A 223 -11.65 -3.35 -33.44
N ARG A 224 -11.66 -4.35 -32.54
CA ARG A 224 -12.72 -5.37 -32.45
C ARG A 224 -13.93 -4.86 -31.67
N LYS A 225 -14.42 -3.67 -32.05
CA LYS A 225 -15.44 -2.89 -31.33
C LYS A 225 -16.74 -3.66 -31.03
N ARG A 226 -17.17 -4.56 -31.94
CA ARG A 226 -18.39 -5.35 -31.71
C ARG A 226 -18.22 -6.36 -30.57
N GLU A 227 -17.05 -6.96 -30.48
CA GLU A 227 -16.73 -7.95 -29.43
C GLU A 227 -16.51 -7.23 -28.10
N ALA A 228 -15.81 -6.10 -28.10
CA ALA A 228 -15.67 -5.24 -26.93
C ALA A 228 -17.04 -4.83 -26.35
N LEU A 229 -17.95 -4.34 -27.22
CA LEU A 229 -19.30 -3.95 -26.80
C LEU A 229 -20.06 -5.14 -26.18
N ALA A 230 -19.98 -6.34 -26.76
CA ALA A 230 -20.64 -7.52 -26.22
C ALA A 230 -20.12 -7.89 -24.83
N VAL A 231 -18.80 -7.75 -24.59
CA VAL A 231 -18.21 -7.95 -23.28
C VAL A 231 -18.73 -6.93 -22.26
N MET A 232 -18.71 -5.65 -22.61
CA MET A 232 -19.20 -4.58 -21.74
C MET A 232 -20.70 -4.70 -21.43
N GLU A 233 -21.52 -5.08 -22.41
CA GLU A 233 -22.93 -5.39 -22.18
C GLU A 233 -23.12 -6.56 -21.20
N SER A 234 -22.24 -7.58 -21.24
CA SER A 234 -22.28 -8.67 -20.29
C SER A 234 -21.95 -8.23 -18.86
N ILE A 235 -21.06 -7.26 -18.70
CA ILE A 235 -20.76 -6.64 -17.39
C ILE A 235 -21.98 -5.88 -16.90
N VAL A 236 -22.58 -5.01 -17.71
CA VAL A 236 -23.79 -4.25 -17.35
C VAL A 236 -24.95 -5.18 -16.95
N ALA A 237 -25.08 -6.34 -17.62
CA ALA A 237 -26.11 -7.33 -17.28
C ALA A 237 -25.89 -7.99 -15.90
N ARG A 238 -24.63 -8.20 -15.46
CA ARG A 238 -24.29 -8.75 -14.15
C ARG A 238 -24.23 -7.70 -13.06
N ASN A 239 -23.68 -6.54 -13.39
CA ASN A 239 -23.48 -5.41 -12.50
C ASN A 239 -24.03 -4.12 -13.13
N PRO A 240 -25.34 -3.83 -12.95
CA PRO A 240 -25.98 -2.64 -13.53
C PRO A 240 -25.50 -1.31 -12.97
N GLU A 241 -24.61 -1.31 -11.97
CA GLU A 241 -24.03 -0.12 -11.35
C GLU A 241 -22.57 0.10 -11.75
N ASP A 242 -21.99 -0.77 -12.58
CA ASP A 242 -20.62 -0.61 -13.08
C ASP A 242 -20.54 0.60 -14.04
N TYR A 243 -20.06 1.74 -13.50
CA TYR A 243 -20.04 2.99 -14.24
C TYR A 243 -19.15 2.95 -15.48
N GLN A 244 -18.07 2.16 -15.46
CA GLN A 244 -17.15 2.06 -16.60
C GLN A 244 -17.81 1.31 -17.77
N ALA A 245 -18.44 0.18 -17.47
CA ALA A 245 -19.18 -0.58 -18.48
C ALA A 245 -20.40 0.19 -18.99
N LEU A 246 -21.16 0.84 -18.10
CA LEU A 246 -22.30 1.71 -18.49
C LEU A 246 -21.86 2.82 -19.44
N ASN A 247 -20.76 3.52 -19.09
CA ASN A 247 -20.21 4.59 -19.91
C ASN A 247 -19.77 4.06 -21.29
N TYR A 248 -19.03 2.95 -21.32
CA TYR A 248 -18.57 2.36 -22.58
C TYR A 248 -19.73 1.99 -23.51
N VAL A 249 -20.74 1.29 -22.97
CA VAL A 249 -21.91 0.87 -23.75
C VAL A 249 -22.70 2.09 -24.24
N GLY A 250 -22.99 3.04 -23.35
CA GLY A 250 -23.72 4.26 -23.68
C GLY A 250 -23.02 5.07 -24.77
N TYR A 251 -21.71 5.29 -24.63
CA TYR A 251 -20.91 6.00 -25.64
C TYR A 251 -20.88 5.24 -26.98
N SER A 252 -20.68 3.92 -26.95
CA SER A 252 -20.66 3.08 -28.18
C SER A 252 -21.97 3.12 -28.94
N LEU A 253 -23.12 3.12 -28.26
CA LEU A 253 -24.44 3.26 -28.88
C LEU A 253 -24.63 4.63 -29.48
N ALA A 254 -24.23 5.69 -28.77
CA ALA A 254 -24.31 7.06 -29.25
C ALA A 254 -23.44 7.28 -30.51
N GLU A 255 -22.20 6.81 -30.50
CA GLU A 255 -21.27 6.89 -31.66
C GLU A 255 -21.85 6.19 -32.91
N GLN A 256 -22.53 5.05 -32.70
CA GLN A 256 -23.16 4.31 -33.80
C GLN A 256 -24.49 4.89 -34.23
N GLY A 257 -25.03 5.89 -33.55
CA GLY A 257 -26.37 6.42 -33.78
C GLY A 257 -27.49 5.40 -33.52
N LYS A 258 -27.23 4.40 -32.65
CA LYS A 258 -28.17 3.32 -32.33
C LYS A 258 -28.75 3.50 -30.95
N ASP A 259 -30.02 3.25 -30.79
CA ASP A 259 -30.70 3.22 -29.48
C ASP A 259 -30.30 4.41 -28.59
N LEU A 260 -30.44 5.62 -29.11
CA LEU A 260 -29.99 6.84 -28.45
C LEU A 260 -30.69 7.07 -27.10
N GLU A 261 -31.95 6.62 -26.96
CA GLU A 261 -32.66 6.68 -25.67
C GLU A 261 -31.96 5.82 -24.62
N ARG A 262 -31.60 4.57 -24.95
CA ARG A 262 -30.84 3.71 -24.09
C ARG A 262 -29.43 4.26 -23.81
N ALA A 263 -28.79 4.83 -24.82
CA ALA A 263 -27.47 5.45 -24.65
C ALA A 263 -27.50 6.54 -23.59
N VAL A 264 -28.49 7.45 -23.63
CA VAL A 264 -28.65 8.53 -22.64
C VAL A 264 -28.86 7.94 -21.23
N LEU A 265 -29.76 6.95 -21.09
CA LEU A 265 -30.05 6.33 -19.80
C LEU A 265 -28.79 5.69 -19.18
N LEU A 266 -27.97 5.02 -19.99
CA LEU A 266 -26.72 4.38 -19.52
C LEU A 266 -25.67 5.41 -19.11
N LEU A 267 -25.52 6.50 -19.87
CA LEU A 267 -24.58 7.58 -19.54
C LEU A 267 -25.03 8.35 -18.29
N GLU A 268 -26.33 8.62 -18.12
CA GLU A 268 -26.86 9.21 -16.89
C GLU A 268 -26.64 8.31 -15.67
N ALA A 269 -26.84 6.99 -15.84
CA ALA A 269 -26.57 6.02 -14.78
C ALA A 269 -25.07 5.99 -14.41
N ALA A 270 -24.17 5.99 -15.41
CA ALA A 270 -22.72 6.06 -15.17
C ALA A 270 -22.34 7.34 -14.42
N LEU A 271 -22.84 8.49 -14.83
CA LEU A 271 -22.58 9.79 -14.20
C LEU A 271 -23.08 9.83 -12.75
N LYS A 272 -24.21 9.19 -12.45
CA LYS A 272 -24.74 9.09 -11.10
C LYS A 272 -23.81 8.28 -10.16
N GLN A 273 -23.18 7.22 -10.67
CA GLN A 273 -22.27 6.38 -9.89
C GLN A 273 -20.89 7.04 -9.71
N ALA A 274 -20.46 7.86 -10.64
CA ALA A 274 -19.15 8.48 -10.64
C ALA A 274 -19.21 9.96 -11.08
N PRO A 275 -19.84 10.84 -10.27
CA PRO A 275 -20.13 12.25 -10.65
C PRO A 275 -18.85 13.10 -10.84
N ASP A 276 -17.74 12.71 -10.24
CA ASP A 276 -16.46 13.44 -10.31
C ASP A 276 -15.52 12.93 -11.43
N HIS A 277 -15.97 11.93 -12.20
CA HIS A 277 -15.18 11.40 -13.31
C HIS A 277 -15.37 12.24 -14.58
N ALA A 278 -14.34 12.98 -14.99
CA ALA A 278 -14.35 13.91 -16.12
C ALA A 278 -14.52 13.25 -17.51
N TYR A 279 -14.57 11.92 -17.60
CA TYR A 279 -14.64 11.16 -18.86
C TYR A 279 -15.97 10.43 -19.08
N ILE A 280 -16.99 10.74 -18.29
CA ILE A 280 -18.36 10.20 -18.47
C ILE A 280 -19.21 11.15 -19.29
#